data_cad23134441faf3e03df8ae68771c67a
#
_entry.id   cad23134441faf3e03df8ae68771c67a
#
_cell.length_a   1.000
_cell.length_b   1.000
_cell.length_c   1.000
_cell.angle_alpha   90.00
_cell.angle_beta   90.00
_cell.angle_gamma   90.00
#
_symmetry.space_group_name_H-M   'P 1'
#
loop_
_entity.id
_entity.type
_entity.pdbx_description
1 polymer ?
#
loop_
_entity_poly.entity_id
_entity_poly.type
_entity_poly.pdbx_seq_one_letter_code
_entity_poly.pdbx_strand_id
1 'polypeptide(L)'
;LGTMVGSVFQDPRSQFFTTNTTDEIALGMENIPLARTVMRERIETVCAQMNIDRLLDRRIFPLSSGEKQLIAIASICAMGSKVIVMDEPSANLDSDAMVRLGTLLYRLKAAGHTIILSEHRFHYVRDSFDRLIFMEDGAISAIYDHNEALRLKREQLRNMGLRPFQAPAFQVGGAFQSKPEDTLQVSEISCMLDGQQILEEVSFTARNGKILAIAGPNGAGKSTLCRTITGLYRTMGTVQIDGEYLKRKQRTNHSFFVQQDSDYQLYAPTVLDEFWIGKRE
;
A
#
# COMPACT_ATOMS: atom_id res chain seq x y z
N LEU A 1 -22.07 20.38 5.83
CA LEU A 1 -21.17 19.39 6.48
C LEU A 1 -20.00 19.04 5.57
N GLY A 2 -20.17 18.76 4.27
CA GLY A 2 -19.10 18.34 3.38
C GLY A 2 -17.94 19.33 3.16
N THR A 3 -18.12 20.60 3.42
CA THR A 3 -17.06 21.61 3.39
C THR A 3 -16.29 21.76 4.71
N MET A 4 -16.80 21.22 5.81
CA MET A 4 -16.18 21.31 7.13
C MET A 4 -15.36 20.06 7.49
N VAL A 5 -15.85 18.90 7.10
CA VAL A 5 -15.23 17.60 7.36
C VAL A 5 -14.98 16.88 6.05
N GLY A 6 -13.75 16.54 5.80
CA GLY A 6 -13.34 15.73 4.65
C GLY A 6 -12.96 14.32 5.07
N SER A 7 -13.34 13.32 4.29
CA SER A 7 -12.99 11.91 4.54
C SER A 7 -12.09 11.37 3.47
N VAL A 8 -11.05 10.66 3.87
CA VAL A 8 -10.14 9.91 3.00
C VAL A 8 -10.33 8.43 3.29
N PHE A 9 -10.70 7.65 2.27
CA PHE A 9 -10.99 6.23 2.39
C PHE A 9 -9.70 5.39 2.39
N GLN A 10 -9.79 4.21 2.95
CA GLN A 10 -8.69 3.22 3.00
C GLN A 10 -8.14 2.91 1.60
N ASP A 11 -9.03 2.69 0.61
CA ASP A 11 -8.63 2.59 -0.79
C ASP A 11 -9.00 3.89 -1.53
N PRO A 12 -8.02 4.73 -1.90
CA PRO A 12 -8.29 5.96 -2.65
C PRO A 12 -8.99 5.73 -3.99
N ARG A 13 -8.85 4.52 -4.58
CA ARG A 13 -9.48 4.19 -5.87
C ARG A 13 -10.99 4.22 -5.78
N SER A 14 -11.56 3.82 -4.65
CA SER A 14 -13.01 3.84 -4.43
C SER A 14 -13.57 5.25 -4.27
N GLN A 15 -12.70 6.26 -4.07
CA GLN A 15 -13.06 7.64 -3.88
C GLN A 15 -13.00 8.48 -5.18
N PHE A 16 -12.28 8.01 -6.20
CA PHE A 16 -12.05 8.76 -7.44
C PHE A 16 -13.23 8.64 -8.41
N PHE A 17 -13.65 9.77 -8.92
CA PHE A 17 -14.73 9.89 -9.91
C PHE A 17 -14.23 10.34 -11.29
N THR A 18 -13.02 10.92 -11.37
CA THR A 18 -12.45 11.40 -12.61
C THR A 18 -11.26 10.55 -13.06
N THR A 19 -10.74 10.80 -14.26
CA THR A 19 -9.55 10.12 -14.79
C THR A 19 -8.30 11.00 -14.75
N ASN A 20 -8.45 12.28 -14.42
CA ASN A 20 -7.39 13.29 -14.35
C ASN A 20 -7.24 13.80 -12.92
N THR A 21 -6.03 14.01 -12.47
CA THR A 21 -5.72 14.43 -11.11
C THR A 21 -6.20 15.84 -10.78
N THR A 22 -6.08 16.78 -11.72
CA THR A 22 -6.52 18.17 -11.54
C THR A 22 -8.04 18.24 -11.44
N ASP A 23 -8.75 17.51 -12.30
CA ASP A 23 -10.22 17.41 -12.27
C ASP A 23 -10.68 16.77 -10.95
N GLU A 24 -9.98 15.76 -10.46
CA GLU A 24 -10.31 15.10 -9.18
C GLU A 24 -10.15 16.05 -7.99
N ILE A 25 -9.10 16.85 -7.96
CA ILE A 25 -8.91 17.87 -6.92
C ILE A 25 -9.99 18.97 -7.02
N ALA A 26 -10.43 19.30 -8.24
CA ALA A 26 -11.47 20.31 -8.48
C ALA A 26 -12.88 19.84 -8.10
N LEU A 27 -13.17 18.54 -8.27
CA LEU A 27 -14.51 17.97 -8.25
C LEU A 27 -15.35 18.39 -7.03
N GLY A 28 -14.75 18.31 -5.83
CA GLY A 28 -15.45 18.71 -4.61
C GLY A 28 -15.81 20.19 -4.58
N MET A 29 -14.97 21.04 -5.16
CA MET A 29 -15.19 22.49 -5.22
C MET A 29 -16.24 22.88 -6.28
N GLU A 30 -16.45 22.06 -7.32
CA GLU A 30 -17.48 22.31 -8.35
C GLU A 30 -18.89 22.23 -7.80
N ASN A 31 -19.07 21.53 -6.67
CA ASN A 31 -20.37 21.42 -6.00
C ASN A 31 -20.69 22.59 -5.05
N ILE A 32 -19.82 23.59 -4.98
CA ILE A 32 -20.02 24.81 -4.18
C ILE A 32 -19.87 26.04 -5.08
N PRO A 33 -20.54 27.17 -4.78
CA PRO A 33 -20.54 28.36 -5.61
C PRO A 33 -19.17 29.09 -5.55
N LEU A 34 -18.14 28.54 -6.19
CA LEU A 34 -16.82 29.13 -6.31
C LEU A 34 -16.52 29.54 -7.74
N ALA A 35 -15.88 30.69 -7.91
CA ALA A 35 -15.37 31.11 -9.21
C ALA A 35 -14.19 30.20 -9.64
N ARG A 36 -14.10 29.90 -10.94
CA ARG A 36 -13.02 29.04 -11.49
C ARG A 36 -11.61 29.54 -11.17
N THR A 37 -11.43 30.85 -11.10
CA THR A 37 -10.14 31.48 -10.69
C THR A 37 -9.77 31.10 -9.27
N VAL A 38 -10.72 31.15 -8.33
CA VAL A 38 -10.51 30.78 -6.93
C VAL A 38 -10.23 29.27 -6.80
N MET A 39 -10.91 28.44 -7.57
CA MET A 39 -10.67 26.99 -7.59
C MET A 39 -9.23 26.70 -8.03
N ARG A 40 -8.79 27.31 -9.14
CA ARG A 40 -7.42 27.15 -9.63
C ARG A 40 -6.38 27.58 -8.59
N GLU A 41 -6.55 28.75 -7.99
CA GLU A 41 -5.66 29.26 -6.95
C GLU A 41 -5.56 28.28 -5.75
N ARG A 42 -6.69 27.71 -5.32
CA ARG A 42 -6.71 26.71 -4.25
C ARG A 42 -5.98 25.43 -4.63
N ILE A 43 -6.19 24.92 -5.85
CA ILE A 43 -5.48 23.72 -6.35
C ILE A 43 -3.97 23.98 -6.35
N GLU A 44 -3.52 25.08 -6.94
CA GLU A 44 -2.11 25.44 -7.00
C GLU A 44 -1.51 25.59 -5.59
N THR A 45 -2.21 26.28 -4.69
CA THR A 45 -1.79 26.47 -3.30
C THR A 45 -1.63 25.14 -2.57
N VAL A 46 -2.65 24.27 -2.64
CA VAL A 46 -2.62 22.96 -1.96
C VAL A 46 -1.53 22.06 -2.55
N CYS A 47 -1.42 22.01 -3.87
CA CYS A 47 -0.40 21.19 -4.52
C CYS A 47 1.02 21.65 -4.17
N ALA A 48 1.27 22.95 -4.12
CA ALA A 48 2.56 23.51 -3.68
C ALA A 48 2.83 23.18 -2.19
N GLN A 49 1.86 23.37 -1.31
CA GLN A 49 2.00 23.02 0.12
C GLN A 49 2.31 21.54 0.36
N MET A 50 1.71 20.67 -0.45
CA MET A 50 1.91 19.22 -0.39
C MET A 50 3.12 18.73 -1.19
N ASN A 51 3.74 19.61 -2.02
CA ASN A 51 4.83 19.28 -2.95
C ASN A 51 4.43 18.19 -3.96
N ILE A 52 3.25 18.37 -4.56
CA ILE A 52 2.67 17.44 -5.55
C ILE A 52 2.35 18.09 -6.89
N ASP A 53 2.87 19.28 -7.18
CA ASP A 53 2.64 20.02 -8.44
C ASP A 53 2.94 19.14 -9.66
N ARG A 54 3.93 18.26 -9.57
CA ARG A 54 4.30 17.30 -10.60
C ARG A 54 3.19 16.28 -10.93
N LEU A 55 2.19 16.15 -10.08
CA LEU A 55 1.06 15.25 -10.28
C LEU A 55 -0.13 15.92 -10.97
N LEU A 56 -0.13 17.22 -11.15
CA LEU A 56 -1.19 17.92 -11.89
C LEU A 56 -1.24 17.46 -13.34
N ASP A 57 -2.44 17.47 -13.91
CA ASP A 57 -2.75 17.11 -15.29
C ASP A 57 -2.31 15.68 -15.69
N ARG A 58 -2.24 14.78 -14.71
CA ARG A 58 -1.88 13.39 -14.95
C ARG A 58 -3.10 12.47 -14.92
N ARG A 59 -2.99 11.33 -15.61
CA ARG A 59 -3.97 10.25 -15.47
C ARG A 59 -3.83 9.59 -14.11
N ILE A 60 -4.97 9.35 -13.41
CA ILE A 60 -4.99 8.78 -12.05
C ILE A 60 -4.58 7.30 -12.04
N PHE A 61 -5.03 6.52 -13.02
CA PHE A 61 -4.85 5.06 -13.01
C PHE A 61 -3.37 4.61 -12.94
N PRO A 62 -2.42 5.22 -13.67
CA PRO A 62 -1.01 4.83 -13.61
C PRO A 62 -0.27 5.26 -12.35
N LEU A 63 -0.88 6.11 -11.51
CA LEU A 63 -0.23 6.60 -10.28
C LEU A 63 0.00 5.46 -9.29
N SER A 64 1.08 5.55 -8.53
CA SER A 64 1.35 4.70 -7.38
C SER A 64 0.29 4.89 -6.27
N SER A 65 0.15 3.90 -5.37
CA SER A 65 -0.80 4.00 -4.25
C SER A 65 -0.53 5.24 -3.39
N GLY A 66 0.74 5.58 -3.14
CA GLY A 66 1.10 6.78 -2.39
C GLY A 66 0.71 8.08 -3.11
N GLU A 67 0.89 8.15 -4.43
CA GLU A 67 0.48 9.32 -5.21
C GLU A 67 -1.04 9.46 -5.24
N LYS A 68 -1.77 8.36 -5.37
CA LYS A 68 -3.24 8.37 -5.26
C LYS A 68 -3.71 8.88 -3.90
N GLN A 69 -3.06 8.44 -2.82
CA GLN A 69 -3.36 8.92 -1.47
C GLN A 69 -3.15 10.44 -1.35
N LEU A 70 -2.06 10.97 -1.92
CA LEU A 70 -1.80 12.40 -1.91
C LEU A 70 -2.87 13.18 -2.69
N ILE A 71 -3.35 12.69 -3.83
CA ILE A 71 -4.43 13.32 -4.59
C ILE A 71 -5.75 13.32 -3.80
N ALA A 72 -6.10 12.21 -3.15
CA ALA A 72 -7.30 12.13 -2.31
C ALA A 72 -7.25 13.13 -1.13
N ILE A 73 -6.10 13.31 -0.50
CA ILE A 73 -5.92 14.31 0.56
C ILE A 73 -6.00 15.74 -0.03
N ALA A 74 -5.37 15.97 -1.19
CA ALA A 74 -5.38 17.28 -1.84
C ALA A 74 -6.79 17.73 -2.21
N SER A 75 -7.65 16.83 -2.70
CA SER A 75 -9.04 17.18 -3.03
C SER A 75 -9.83 17.68 -1.81
N ILE A 76 -9.61 17.08 -0.65
CA ILE A 76 -10.24 17.48 0.62
C ILE A 76 -9.67 18.81 1.12
N CYS A 77 -8.35 18.99 1.06
CA CYS A 77 -7.70 20.24 1.46
C CYS A 77 -8.13 21.41 0.57
N ALA A 78 -8.27 21.20 -0.75
CA ALA A 78 -8.71 22.23 -1.70
C ALA A 78 -10.16 22.70 -1.44
N MET A 79 -11.03 21.83 -0.91
CA MET A 79 -12.36 22.21 -0.44
C MET A 79 -12.32 23.15 0.77
N GLY A 80 -11.19 23.23 1.49
CA GLY A 80 -11.02 24.02 2.72
C GLY A 80 -11.54 23.32 3.97
N SER A 81 -11.60 21.99 3.98
CA SER A 81 -12.01 21.21 5.14
C SER A 81 -11.07 21.43 6.33
N LYS A 82 -11.62 21.80 7.48
CA LYS A 82 -10.84 22.00 8.71
C LYS A 82 -10.59 20.71 9.49
N VAL A 83 -11.47 19.75 9.34
CA VAL A 83 -11.37 18.42 9.96
C VAL A 83 -11.17 17.39 8.85
N ILE A 84 -10.15 16.58 8.98
CA ILE A 84 -9.82 15.52 8.02
C ILE A 84 -9.88 14.18 8.76
N VAL A 85 -10.75 13.30 8.29
CA VAL A 85 -10.90 11.94 8.82
C VAL A 85 -10.28 10.98 7.83
N MET A 86 -9.39 10.11 8.29
CA MET A 86 -8.68 9.14 7.46
C MET A 86 -8.83 7.74 8.06
N ASP A 87 -9.22 6.79 7.23
CA ASP A 87 -9.31 5.40 7.61
C ASP A 87 -8.18 4.60 6.96
N GLU A 88 -7.29 4.06 7.80
CA GLU A 88 -6.10 3.28 7.41
C GLU A 88 -5.32 3.81 6.19
N PRO A 89 -4.98 5.10 6.12
CA PRO A 89 -4.38 5.69 4.93
C PRO A 89 -3.00 5.10 4.58
N SER A 90 -2.39 4.34 5.48
CA SER A 90 -1.10 3.67 5.27
C SER A 90 -1.21 2.25 4.71
N ALA A 91 -2.41 1.68 4.54
CA ALA A 91 -2.62 0.26 4.26
C ALA A 91 -1.84 -0.27 3.04
N ASN A 92 -1.83 0.49 1.95
CA ASN A 92 -1.21 0.12 0.68
C ASN A 92 0.10 0.87 0.38
N LEU A 93 0.70 1.50 1.40
CA LEU A 93 1.92 2.29 1.26
C LEU A 93 3.18 1.49 1.62
N ASP A 94 4.24 1.72 0.87
CA ASP A 94 5.59 1.30 1.25
C ASP A 94 6.20 2.27 2.30
N SER A 95 7.37 1.93 2.81
CA SER A 95 8.04 2.71 3.86
C SER A 95 8.26 4.16 3.47
N ASP A 96 8.67 4.43 2.23
CA ASP A 96 8.96 5.77 1.75
C ASP A 96 7.69 6.60 1.58
N ALA A 97 6.62 5.98 1.08
CA ALA A 97 5.32 6.63 0.95
C ALA A 97 4.72 6.93 2.34
N MET A 98 4.90 6.04 3.33
CA MET A 98 4.48 6.28 4.71
C MET A 98 5.23 7.46 5.35
N VAL A 99 6.54 7.58 5.14
CA VAL A 99 7.31 8.74 5.63
C VAL A 99 6.80 10.04 5.01
N ARG A 100 6.54 10.03 3.69
CA ARG A 100 5.95 11.20 3.01
C ARG A 100 4.57 11.55 3.56
N LEU A 101 3.71 10.55 3.80
CA LEU A 101 2.41 10.76 4.41
C LEU A 101 2.54 11.37 5.81
N GLY A 102 3.41 10.83 6.67
CA GLY A 102 3.66 11.36 8.01
C GLY A 102 4.10 12.84 7.99
N THR A 103 5.03 13.16 7.07
CA THR A 103 5.49 14.55 6.87
C THR A 103 4.34 15.47 6.43
N LEU A 104 3.47 14.99 5.54
CA LEU A 104 2.30 15.73 5.10
C LEU A 104 1.33 15.99 6.25
N LEU A 105 0.99 14.95 7.03
CA LEU A 105 0.08 15.07 8.18
C LEU A 105 0.60 16.08 9.22
N TYR A 106 1.91 16.06 9.48
CA TYR A 106 2.55 17.05 10.34
C TYR A 106 2.37 18.48 9.81
N ARG A 107 2.56 18.70 8.50
CA ARG A 107 2.35 20.00 7.86
C ARG A 107 0.89 20.45 7.92
N LEU A 108 -0.05 19.58 7.65
CA LEU A 108 -1.48 19.87 7.73
C LEU A 108 -1.89 20.24 9.16
N LYS A 109 -1.38 19.51 10.17
CA LYS A 109 -1.56 19.85 11.57
C LYS A 109 -1.01 21.24 11.88
N ALA A 110 0.21 21.55 11.45
CA ALA A 110 0.82 22.87 11.65
C ALA A 110 0.06 24.00 10.93
N ALA A 111 -0.63 23.69 9.83
CA ALA A 111 -1.52 24.62 9.13
C ALA A 111 -2.90 24.77 9.82
N GLY A 112 -3.13 24.12 10.93
CA GLY A 112 -4.36 24.27 11.75
C GLY A 112 -5.48 23.28 11.43
N HIS A 113 -5.22 22.23 10.63
CA HIS A 113 -6.20 21.17 10.41
C HIS A 113 -6.29 20.24 11.62
N THR A 114 -7.50 19.84 11.98
CA THR A 114 -7.74 18.73 12.90
C THR A 114 -7.75 17.43 12.12
N ILE A 115 -6.92 16.47 12.52
CA ILE A 115 -6.80 15.18 11.85
C ILE A 115 -7.26 14.08 12.78
N ILE A 116 -8.22 13.27 12.33
CA ILE A 116 -8.67 12.04 12.99
C ILE A 116 -8.21 10.88 12.12
N LEU A 117 -7.41 10.00 12.69
CA LEU A 117 -6.75 8.92 11.99
C LEU A 117 -7.12 7.58 12.63
N SER A 118 -7.84 6.72 11.91
CA SER A 118 -7.97 5.31 12.24
C SER A 118 -6.75 4.58 11.70
N GLU A 119 -5.99 3.90 12.55
CA GLU A 119 -4.71 3.30 12.15
C GLU A 119 -4.26 2.20 13.13
N HIS A 120 -3.50 1.26 12.63
CA HIS A 120 -2.80 0.25 13.41
C HIS A 120 -1.26 0.32 13.26
N ARG A 121 -0.75 1.20 12.39
CA ARG A 121 0.67 1.46 12.10
C ARG A 121 1.05 2.88 12.47
N PHE A 122 1.38 3.16 13.71
CA PHE A 122 1.60 4.52 14.20
C PHE A 122 3.03 5.05 14.04
N HIS A 123 3.98 4.25 13.54
CA HIS A 123 5.40 4.66 13.50
C HIS A 123 5.65 5.91 12.63
N TYR A 124 4.88 6.13 11.57
CA TYR A 124 5.05 7.27 10.66
C TYR A 124 4.42 8.58 11.20
N VAL A 125 3.54 8.49 12.18
CA VAL A 125 2.93 9.64 12.89
C VAL A 125 3.40 9.75 14.33
N ARG A 126 4.38 8.91 14.74
CA ARG A 126 4.85 8.80 16.11
C ARG A 126 5.12 10.15 16.76
N ASP A 127 5.77 11.06 16.06
CA ASP A 127 6.22 12.36 16.61
C ASP A 127 5.19 13.49 16.37
N SER A 128 4.01 13.18 15.83
CA SER A 128 3.02 14.19 15.43
C SER A 128 1.63 14.04 16.01
N PHE A 129 1.23 12.87 16.52
CA PHE A 129 -0.08 12.71 17.13
C PHE A 129 -0.13 13.35 18.54
N ASP A 130 -1.30 13.81 18.96
CA ASP A 130 -1.50 14.43 20.28
C ASP A 130 -2.15 13.46 21.28
N ARG A 131 -3.08 12.65 20.80
CA ARG A 131 -3.81 11.67 21.61
C ARG A 131 -3.98 10.36 20.86
N LEU A 132 -3.89 9.25 21.58
CA LEU A 132 -4.23 7.91 21.12
C LEU A 132 -5.51 7.48 21.83
N ILE A 133 -6.55 7.17 21.06
CA ILE A 133 -7.81 6.60 21.56
C ILE A 133 -7.80 5.13 21.19
N PHE A 134 -7.85 4.26 22.19
CA PHE A 134 -7.94 2.84 22.01
C PHE A 134 -9.40 2.38 22.11
N MET A 135 -9.86 1.68 21.08
CA MET A 135 -11.22 1.16 20.98
C MET A 135 -11.23 -0.37 21.05
N GLU A 136 -12.18 -0.91 21.76
CA GLU A 136 -12.43 -2.33 21.94
C GLU A 136 -13.94 -2.57 22.01
N ASP A 137 -14.45 -3.57 21.32
CA ASP A 137 -15.88 -3.94 21.28
C ASP A 137 -16.84 -2.75 21.03
N GLY A 138 -16.43 -1.82 20.15
CA GLY A 138 -17.24 -0.65 19.79
C GLY A 138 -17.26 0.49 20.82
N ALA A 139 -16.46 0.37 21.89
CA ALA A 139 -16.35 1.36 22.95
C ALA A 139 -14.91 1.91 23.07
N ILE A 140 -14.78 3.11 23.65
CA ILE A 140 -13.47 3.65 24.03
C ILE A 140 -13.03 2.93 25.31
N SER A 141 -11.97 2.13 25.21
CA SER A 141 -11.38 1.39 26.32
C SER A 141 -10.29 2.20 27.05
N ALA A 142 -9.52 3.03 26.32
CA ALA A 142 -8.52 3.90 26.93
C ALA A 142 -8.24 5.14 26.06
N ILE A 143 -7.78 6.21 26.72
CA ILE A 143 -7.27 7.43 26.06
C ILE A 143 -5.92 7.74 26.68
N TYR A 144 -4.92 7.92 25.82
CA TYR A 144 -3.55 8.27 26.19
C TYR A 144 -3.17 9.61 25.56
N ASP A 145 -2.49 10.46 26.32
CA ASP A 145 -1.76 11.56 25.69
C ASP A 145 -0.53 11.05 24.94
N HIS A 146 0.14 11.93 24.19
CA HIS A 146 1.31 11.58 23.39
C HIS A 146 2.41 10.89 24.23
N ASN A 147 2.74 11.45 25.40
CA ASN A 147 3.83 10.95 26.24
C ASN A 147 3.47 9.61 26.91
N GLU A 148 2.22 9.46 27.33
CA GLU A 148 1.69 8.23 27.90
C GLU A 148 1.72 7.10 26.86
N ALA A 149 1.23 7.40 25.64
CA ALA A 149 1.23 6.43 24.54
C ALA A 149 2.65 5.95 24.20
N LEU A 150 3.63 6.85 24.14
CA LEU A 150 5.03 6.49 23.85
C LEU A 150 5.71 5.66 24.97
N ARG A 151 5.17 5.67 26.19
CA ARG A 151 5.65 4.85 27.32
C ARG A 151 5.05 3.43 27.34
N LEU A 152 4.04 3.15 26.51
CA LEU A 152 3.45 1.82 26.42
C LEU A 152 4.52 0.80 26.00
N LYS A 153 4.63 -0.27 26.79
CA LYS A 153 5.58 -1.34 26.53
C LYS A 153 5.14 -2.15 25.31
N ARG A 154 6.09 -2.76 24.64
CA ARG A 154 5.83 -3.60 23.43
C ARG A 154 4.79 -4.70 23.70
N GLU A 155 4.79 -5.27 24.91
CA GLU A 155 3.84 -6.30 25.32
C GLU A 155 2.40 -5.71 25.44
N GLN A 156 2.26 -4.51 26.01
CA GLN A 156 0.97 -3.82 26.11
C GLN A 156 0.42 -3.50 24.73
N LEU A 157 1.25 -2.93 23.84
CA LEU A 157 0.86 -2.67 22.45
C LEU A 157 0.44 -3.96 21.72
N ARG A 158 1.17 -5.05 21.94
CA ARG A 158 0.81 -6.36 21.36
C ARG A 158 -0.54 -6.88 21.86
N ASN A 159 -0.81 -6.76 23.17
CA ASN A 159 -2.09 -7.18 23.76
C ASN A 159 -3.26 -6.33 23.23
N MET A 160 -3.01 -5.07 22.91
CA MET A 160 -3.95 -4.16 22.26
C MET A 160 -4.06 -4.37 20.73
N GLY A 161 -3.37 -5.34 20.15
CA GLY A 161 -3.32 -5.55 18.69
C GLY A 161 -2.55 -4.47 17.90
N LEU A 162 -1.88 -3.56 18.61
CA LEU A 162 -1.15 -2.45 18.00
C LEU A 162 0.28 -2.83 17.64
N ARG A 163 0.78 -2.25 16.55
CA ARG A 163 2.19 -2.38 16.18
C ARG A 163 3.06 -1.40 16.98
N PRO A 164 4.34 -1.77 17.25
CA PRO A 164 5.26 -0.86 17.94
C PRO A 164 5.41 0.48 17.21
N PHE A 165 5.56 1.56 17.97
CA PHE A 165 5.84 2.90 17.44
C PHE A 165 7.21 3.05 16.76
N GLN A 166 8.10 2.06 16.95
CA GLN A 166 9.39 2.03 16.28
C GLN A 166 9.35 1.04 15.12
N ALA A 167 9.83 1.48 13.96
CA ALA A 167 10.01 0.58 12.83
C ALA A 167 11.03 -0.53 13.22
N PRO A 168 10.79 -1.80 12.85
CA PRO A 168 11.74 -2.86 13.10
C PRO A 168 13.04 -2.57 12.34
N ALA A 169 14.17 -2.66 13.02
CA ALA A 169 15.48 -2.65 12.37
C ALA A 169 15.73 -4.01 11.70
N PHE A 170 15.98 -3.99 10.39
CA PHE A 170 16.37 -5.18 9.64
C PHE A 170 17.89 -5.24 9.55
N GLN A 171 18.47 -6.37 9.93
CA GLN A 171 19.85 -6.67 9.58
C GLN A 171 19.87 -7.35 8.21
N VAL A 172 20.62 -6.78 7.28
CA VAL A 172 20.87 -7.42 6.00
C VAL A 172 21.75 -8.63 6.23
N GLY A 173 21.22 -9.82 6.01
CA GLY A 173 21.99 -11.08 6.08
C GLY A 173 23.03 -11.17 4.97
N GLY A 174 24.02 -12.06 5.14
CA GLY A 174 25.09 -12.31 4.17
C GLY A 174 24.59 -12.83 2.81
N ALA A 175 25.49 -12.88 1.84
CA ALA A 175 25.22 -13.36 0.49
C ALA A 175 24.65 -14.78 0.50
N PHE A 176 23.65 -14.97 -0.33
CA PHE A 176 22.97 -16.24 -0.48
C PHE A 176 23.86 -17.23 -1.26
N GLN A 177 24.11 -18.42 -0.71
CA GLN A 177 24.82 -19.49 -1.39
C GLN A 177 23.87 -20.64 -1.68
N SER A 178 23.77 -21.04 -2.94
CA SER A 178 23.01 -22.22 -3.36
C SER A 178 23.59 -23.50 -2.71
N LYS A 179 22.73 -24.39 -2.26
CA LYS A 179 23.09 -25.69 -1.71
C LYS A 179 22.36 -26.82 -2.47
N PRO A 180 22.94 -28.04 -2.50
CA PRO A 180 22.32 -29.17 -3.20
C PRO A 180 20.90 -29.53 -2.72
N GLU A 181 20.53 -29.12 -1.50
CA GLU A 181 19.23 -29.41 -0.87
C GLU A 181 18.14 -28.38 -1.23
N ASP A 182 18.45 -27.42 -2.12
CA ASP A 182 17.49 -26.39 -2.47
C ASP A 182 16.43 -26.93 -3.43
N THR A 183 15.17 -26.87 -3.00
CA THR A 183 14.01 -27.39 -3.75
C THR A 183 13.68 -26.50 -4.95
N LEU A 184 13.73 -25.17 -4.77
CA LEU A 184 13.50 -24.19 -5.83
C LEU A 184 14.81 -23.50 -6.19
N GLN A 185 15.18 -23.55 -7.46
CA GLN A 185 16.29 -22.79 -8.01
C GLN A 185 15.79 -21.87 -9.12
N VAL A 186 16.03 -20.59 -8.95
CA VAL A 186 15.68 -19.52 -9.89
C VAL A 186 16.99 -18.93 -10.40
N SER A 187 17.21 -18.95 -11.72
CA SER A 187 18.47 -18.50 -12.32
C SER A 187 18.21 -17.53 -13.47
N GLU A 188 18.79 -16.35 -13.34
CA GLU A 188 18.85 -15.29 -14.38
C GLU A 188 17.47 -14.88 -14.91
N ILE A 189 16.47 -14.87 -14.04
CA ILE A 189 15.11 -14.50 -14.42
C ILE A 189 15.05 -13.03 -14.83
N SER A 190 14.71 -12.82 -16.11
CA SER A 190 14.42 -11.49 -16.65
C SER A 190 13.02 -11.45 -17.23
N CYS A 191 12.27 -10.39 -16.97
CA CYS A 191 10.88 -10.25 -17.41
C CYS A 191 10.63 -8.85 -17.95
N MET A 192 10.03 -8.79 -19.13
CA MET A 192 9.54 -7.55 -19.75
C MET A 192 8.02 -7.53 -19.74
N LEU A 193 7.43 -6.39 -19.35
CA LEU A 193 5.99 -6.12 -19.43
C LEU A 193 5.79 -4.78 -20.14
N ASP A 194 4.91 -4.75 -21.11
CA ASP A 194 4.56 -3.54 -21.88
C ASP A 194 5.78 -2.76 -22.40
N GLY A 195 6.81 -3.50 -22.83
CA GLY A 195 8.06 -2.92 -23.34
C GLY A 195 9.04 -2.43 -22.29
N GLN A 196 8.72 -2.55 -21.00
CA GLN A 196 9.62 -2.22 -19.91
C GLN A 196 10.22 -3.47 -19.26
N GLN A 197 11.52 -3.42 -18.98
CA GLN A 197 12.21 -4.43 -18.19
C GLN A 197 11.86 -4.25 -16.72
N ILE A 198 11.16 -5.24 -16.14
CA ILE A 198 10.72 -5.22 -14.73
C ILE A 198 11.62 -6.07 -13.85
N LEU A 199 12.15 -7.18 -14.39
CA LEU A 199 13.10 -8.05 -13.70
C LEU A 199 14.34 -8.19 -14.56
N GLU A 200 15.51 -8.14 -13.93
CA GLU A 200 16.81 -8.25 -14.58
C GLU A 200 17.68 -9.26 -13.82
N GLU A 201 17.96 -10.39 -14.47
CA GLU A 201 18.89 -11.45 -14.03
C GLU A 201 18.72 -11.90 -12.56
N VAL A 202 17.47 -11.96 -12.09
CA VAL A 202 17.17 -12.33 -10.70
C VAL A 202 17.47 -13.80 -10.46
N SER A 203 18.35 -14.08 -9.50
CA SER A 203 18.75 -15.45 -9.14
C SER A 203 18.65 -15.65 -7.62
N PHE A 204 18.07 -16.76 -7.20
CA PHE A 204 18.01 -17.19 -5.81
C PHE A 204 17.58 -18.65 -5.70
N THR A 205 17.67 -19.20 -4.49
CA THR A 205 17.15 -20.53 -4.19
C THR A 205 16.28 -20.52 -2.96
N ALA A 206 15.42 -21.53 -2.82
CA ALA A 206 14.61 -21.76 -1.64
C ALA A 206 14.58 -23.26 -1.28
N ARG A 207 14.45 -23.55 0.02
CA ARG A 207 14.49 -24.90 0.52
C ARG A 207 13.11 -25.40 0.91
N ASN A 208 12.94 -26.70 0.80
CA ASN A 208 11.75 -27.37 1.31
C ASN A 208 11.54 -27.09 2.81
N GLY A 209 10.30 -26.87 3.20
CA GLY A 209 9.93 -26.58 4.60
C GLY A 209 10.40 -25.22 5.13
N LYS A 210 10.83 -24.29 4.24
CA LYS A 210 11.23 -22.92 4.61
C LYS A 210 10.32 -21.88 3.96
N ILE A 211 10.21 -20.73 4.61
CA ILE A 211 9.54 -19.55 4.08
C ILE A 211 10.60 -18.61 3.53
N LEU A 212 10.52 -18.29 2.25
CA LEU A 212 11.32 -17.23 1.63
C LEU A 212 10.50 -15.95 1.57
N ALA A 213 10.97 -14.89 2.24
CA ALA A 213 10.35 -13.58 2.16
C ALA A 213 11.03 -12.73 1.09
N ILE A 214 10.23 -12.17 0.17
CA ILE A 214 10.68 -11.21 -0.85
C ILE A 214 10.27 -9.81 -0.41
N ALA A 215 11.22 -8.96 -0.08
CA ALA A 215 11.00 -7.61 0.41
C ALA A 215 11.53 -6.56 -0.58
N GLY A 216 10.98 -5.35 -0.50
CA GLY A 216 11.37 -4.21 -1.33
C GLY A 216 10.25 -3.17 -1.45
N PRO A 217 10.52 -1.97 -1.98
CA PRO A 217 9.53 -0.91 -2.18
C PRO A 217 8.44 -1.31 -3.17
N ASN A 218 7.37 -0.54 -3.23
CA ASN A 218 6.33 -0.70 -4.24
C ASN A 218 6.94 -0.44 -5.64
N GLY A 219 6.54 -1.24 -6.62
CA GLY A 219 7.14 -1.16 -7.97
C GLY A 219 8.47 -1.92 -8.15
N ALA A 220 9.08 -2.48 -7.11
CA ALA A 220 10.34 -3.24 -7.22
C ALA A 220 10.23 -4.60 -7.94
N GLY A 221 9.07 -4.94 -8.50
CA GLY A 221 8.91 -6.19 -9.26
C GLY A 221 8.55 -7.43 -8.43
N LYS A 222 8.27 -7.32 -7.12
CA LYS A 222 7.96 -8.46 -6.24
C LYS A 222 6.82 -9.35 -6.78
N SER A 223 5.68 -8.74 -7.10
CA SER A 223 4.53 -9.46 -7.67
C SER A 223 4.82 -10.03 -9.05
N THR A 224 5.61 -9.30 -9.85
CA THR A 224 6.07 -9.76 -11.16
C THR A 224 6.96 -10.99 -11.01
N LEU A 225 7.89 -10.98 -10.05
CA LEU A 225 8.74 -12.13 -9.76
C LEU A 225 7.91 -13.36 -9.34
N CYS A 226 6.98 -13.22 -8.41
CA CYS A 226 6.11 -14.32 -7.99
C CYS A 226 5.29 -14.87 -9.19
N ARG A 227 4.68 -14.01 -10.00
CA ARG A 227 3.93 -14.43 -11.20
C ARG A 227 4.81 -15.07 -12.27
N THR A 228 6.07 -14.65 -12.37
CA THR A 228 7.07 -15.22 -13.29
C THR A 228 7.47 -16.61 -12.84
N ILE A 229 7.77 -16.81 -11.56
CA ILE A 229 8.14 -18.12 -11.00
C ILE A 229 7.02 -19.12 -11.19
N THR A 230 5.78 -18.73 -10.92
CA THR A 230 4.59 -19.59 -11.09
C THR A 230 4.18 -19.82 -12.56
N GLY A 231 4.87 -19.21 -13.51
CA GLY A 231 4.61 -19.41 -14.95
C GLY A 231 3.46 -18.55 -15.51
N LEU A 232 2.91 -17.61 -14.74
CA LEU A 232 1.86 -16.70 -15.23
C LEU A 232 2.44 -15.70 -16.25
N TYR A 233 3.67 -15.25 -16.06
CA TYR A 233 4.37 -14.39 -17.01
C TYR A 233 5.47 -15.14 -17.78
N ARG A 234 5.77 -14.66 -19.00
CA ARG A 234 6.91 -15.13 -19.77
C ARG A 234 8.20 -14.57 -19.17
N THR A 235 9.28 -15.35 -19.28
CA THR A 235 10.58 -14.96 -18.75
C THR A 235 11.71 -15.53 -19.60
N MET A 236 12.86 -14.87 -19.57
CA MET A 236 14.15 -15.48 -19.85
C MET A 236 14.70 -16.05 -18.53
N GLY A 237 15.73 -16.89 -18.61
CA GLY A 237 16.27 -17.61 -17.45
C GLY A 237 15.51 -18.90 -17.15
N THR A 238 15.84 -19.53 -16.03
CA THR A 238 15.36 -20.89 -15.71
C THR A 238 14.79 -20.99 -14.30
N VAL A 239 13.81 -21.89 -14.16
CA VAL A 239 13.26 -22.29 -12.87
C VAL A 239 13.32 -23.79 -12.77
N GLN A 240 13.94 -24.29 -11.70
CA GLN A 240 13.98 -25.72 -11.35
C GLN A 240 13.23 -25.95 -10.05
N ILE A 241 12.51 -27.05 -9.97
CA ILE A 241 11.90 -27.54 -8.73
C ILE A 241 12.37 -28.99 -8.55
N ASP A 242 12.92 -29.33 -7.40
CA ASP A 242 13.50 -30.64 -7.08
C ASP A 242 14.51 -31.16 -8.14
N GLY A 243 15.30 -30.24 -8.68
CA GLY A 243 16.32 -30.53 -9.70
C GLY A 243 15.79 -30.62 -11.14
N GLU A 244 14.48 -30.54 -11.35
CA GLU A 244 13.88 -30.59 -12.69
C GLU A 244 13.63 -29.19 -13.26
N TYR A 245 14.07 -28.96 -14.51
CA TYR A 245 13.75 -27.72 -15.23
C TYR A 245 12.29 -27.71 -15.67
N LEU A 246 11.52 -26.76 -15.16
CA LEU A 246 10.11 -26.64 -15.49
C LEU A 246 9.85 -25.55 -16.54
N LYS A 247 9.26 -25.96 -17.67
CA LYS A 247 8.71 -25.04 -18.66
C LYS A 247 7.55 -24.24 -18.08
N ARG A 248 7.25 -23.08 -18.65
CA ARG A 248 6.20 -22.16 -18.18
C ARG A 248 4.89 -22.88 -17.83
N LYS A 249 4.37 -23.72 -18.73
CA LYS A 249 3.10 -24.46 -18.53
C LYS A 249 3.20 -25.49 -17.41
N GLN A 250 4.35 -26.12 -17.22
CA GLN A 250 4.58 -27.06 -16.13
C GLN A 250 4.62 -26.33 -14.78
N ARG A 251 5.26 -25.17 -14.72
CA ARG A 251 5.29 -24.34 -13.48
C ARG A 251 3.89 -23.99 -13.00
N THR A 252 2.97 -23.61 -13.89
CA THR A 252 1.59 -23.33 -13.53
C THR A 252 0.87 -24.53 -12.91
N ASN A 253 1.24 -25.76 -13.29
CA ASN A 253 0.66 -26.98 -12.72
C ASN A 253 1.29 -27.40 -11.39
N HIS A 254 2.52 -26.93 -11.10
CA HIS A 254 3.28 -27.29 -9.89
C HIS A 254 3.29 -26.20 -8.83
N SER A 255 2.61 -25.06 -9.05
CA SER A 255 2.61 -23.95 -8.13
C SER A 255 1.24 -23.31 -7.98
N PHE A 256 0.99 -22.74 -6.82
CA PHE A 256 -0.20 -21.92 -6.56
C PHE A 256 0.23 -20.47 -6.28
N PHE A 257 -0.49 -19.55 -6.87
CA PHE A 257 -0.28 -18.13 -6.64
C PHE A 257 -1.49 -17.55 -5.91
N VAL A 258 -1.30 -17.14 -4.66
CA VAL A 258 -2.32 -16.43 -3.88
C VAL A 258 -2.14 -14.93 -4.12
N GLN A 259 -3.18 -14.26 -4.60
CA GLN A 259 -3.16 -12.83 -4.88
C GLN A 259 -3.24 -12.01 -3.59
N GLN A 260 -2.81 -10.75 -3.67
CA GLN A 260 -2.89 -9.81 -2.55
C GLN A 260 -4.34 -9.54 -2.14
N ASP A 261 -5.22 -9.42 -3.12
CA ASP A 261 -6.65 -9.26 -2.93
C ASP A 261 -7.33 -10.60 -3.28
N SER A 262 -7.84 -11.26 -2.25
CA SER A 262 -8.47 -12.57 -2.36
C SER A 262 -9.78 -12.54 -3.14
N ASP A 263 -10.48 -11.40 -3.18
CA ASP A 263 -11.76 -11.27 -3.86
C ASP A 263 -11.64 -11.51 -5.37
N TYR A 264 -10.46 -11.24 -5.95
CA TYR A 264 -10.16 -11.57 -7.34
C TYR A 264 -9.90 -13.06 -7.61
N GLN A 265 -9.86 -13.90 -6.57
CA GLN A 265 -9.63 -15.34 -6.71
C GLN A 265 -10.82 -16.19 -6.30
N LEU A 266 -11.81 -15.60 -5.61
CA LEU A 266 -13.00 -16.29 -5.16
C LEU A 266 -14.13 -16.10 -6.19
N TYR A 267 -14.65 -17.19 -6.72
CA TYR A 267 -15.65 -17.18 -7.79
C TYR A 267 -16.99 -17.77 -7.36
N ALA A 268 -16.99 -18.58 -6.29
CA ALA A 268 -18.20 -19.27 -5.84
C ALA A 268 -18.89 -18.49 -4.70
N PRO A 269 -20.22 -18.62 -4.57
CA PRO A 269 -21.00 -17.98 -3.51
C PRO A 269 -20.78 -18.61 -2.13
N THR A 270 -20.30 -19.85 -2.06
CA THR A 270 -20.00 -20.52 -0.78
C THR A 270 -18.59 -21.09 -0.75
N VAL A 271 -18.06 -21.24 0.46
CA VAL A 271 -16.73 -21.84 0.67
C VAL A 271 -16.66 -23.26 0.10
N LEU A 272 -17.72 -24.04 0.26
CA LEU A 272 -17.75 -25.41 -0.23
C LEU A 272 -17.70 -25.46 -1.77
N ASP A 273 -18.47 -24.62 -2.43
CA ASP A 273 -18.48 -24.54 -3.90
C ASP A 273 -17.13 -24.10 -4.46
N GLU A 274 -16.42 -23.19 -3.76
CA GLU A 274 -15.07 -22.74 -4.15
C GLU A 274 -14.08 -23.91 -4.19
N PHE A 275 -14.16 -24.87 -3.27
CA PHE A 275 -13.34 -26.09 -3.27
C PHE A 275 -13.62 -27.02 -4.46
N TRP A 276 -14.81 -26.94 -5.06
CA TRP A 276 -15.19 -27.78 -6.20
C TRP A 276 -14.87 -27.15 -7.56
N ILE A 277 -14.51 -25.85 -7.61
CA ILE A 277 -14.14 -25.19 -8.86
C ILE A 277 -12.96 -25.91 -9.53
N GLY A 278 -13.15 -26.29 -10.79
CA GLY A 278 -12.13 -26.95 -11.59
C GLY A 278 -11.91 -28.44 -11.29
N LYS A 279 -12.62 -29.02 -10.32
CA LYS A 279 -12.65 -30.47 -10.15
C LYS A 279 -13.71 -31.02 -11.12
N ARG A 280 -13.26 -31.81 -12.09
CA ARG A 280 -14.17 -32.65 -12.89
C ARG A 280 -14.59 -33.82 -12.00
N GLU A 281 -15.88 -34.14 -11.98
CA GLU A 281 -16.40 -35.40 -11.45
C GLU A 281 -15.73 -36.59 -12.12
#